data_c0ef9552ce021c172a711dd2df7b88ec
#
_entry.id   c0ef9552ce021c172a711dd2df7b88ec
#
_cell.length_a   1.000
_cell.length_b   1.000
_cell.length_c   1.000
_cell.angle_alpha   90.00
_cell.angle_beta   90.00
_cell.angle_gamma   90.00
#
_symmetry.space_group_name_H-M   'P 1'
#
loop_
_entity.id
_entity.type
_entity.pdbx_description
1 polymer ?
#
loop_
_entity_poly.entity_id
_entity_poly.type
_entity_poly.pdbx_seq_one_letter_code
_entity_poly.pdbx_strand_id
1 'polypeptide(L)'
;VGWLGLDDTDHLGGGCTTWTMQQLISSLPTGTGVVGDPCLVRLYPMTKARTRGNAALAVEINVDLPAPAWHAWLEQHWREHLAELRGLWTPSTHASRTQVPSDPGMVWFDSKPPPAFYRMAVSEEVRVDEAPLATWSAGGRGIIGATAAVAWPQEVSTWEGIAWRQRHEGPRRLDDAVLGRLDDDRRLVACRDPRKGRSLLAPRGASPILFGLRGTERFAVQQGVQDLLKAEGTEQAAAWCIFQTNQGSGDHLLPAVEAVVQDVHILRGGHVALDTTEGTWLAFAPSDDLRRLAAELVAGDVVQGLGLISHEESQKGLHLEALNHVSGPDRNKMRPLCPTCNIRMKSSGRNQGLRCPSCPHQDIDRWVGTPVAPSGWVQPPLDRRRHLMPDLRESRANRLINGADSPASS
;
A
#
# COMPACT_ATOMS: atom_id res chain seq x y z
N VAL A 1 16.44 -18.25 -21.52
CA VAL A 1 15.39 -17.57 -20.73
C VAL A 1 16.06 -16.79 -19.64
N GLY A 2 15.70 -15.54 -19.45
CA GLY A 2 16.26 -14.68 -18.40
C GLY A 2 15.26 -13.63 -17.96
N TRP A 3 15.70 -12.74 -17.09
CA TRP A 3 14.84 -11.75 -16.42
C TRP A 3 15.35 -10.34 -16.67
N LEU A 4 14.48 -9.48 -17.17
CA LEU A 4 14.72 -8.06 -17.33
C LEU A 4 13.98 -7.29 -16.23
N GLY A 5 14.69 -6.40 -15.54
CA GLY A 5 14.13 -5.51 -14.54
C GLY A 5 14.25 -4.04 -14.94
N LEU A 6 13.29 -3.21 -14.52
CA LEU A 6 13.24 -1.78 -14.83
C LEU A 6 12.62 -1.00 -13.66
N ASP A 7 13.23 0.14 -13.28
CA ASP A 7 12.66 1.03 -12.28
C ASP A 7 13.08 2.49 -12.47
N ASP A 8 12.40 3.38 -11.76
CA ASP A 8 12.66 4.83 -11.59
C ASP A 8 12.67 5.64 -12.90
N THR A 9 11.78 5.29 -13.84
CA THR A 9 11.66 5.96 -15.14
C THR A 9 10.59 7.05 -15.17
N ASP A 10 10.03 7.44 -14.00
CA ASP A 10 8.97 8.43 -13.90
C ASP A 10 9.35 9.62 -13.00
N HIS A 11 8.64 10.72 -13.17
CA HIS A 11 8.69 11.89 -12.30
C HIS A 11 7.28 12.46 -12.10
N LEU A 12 7.08 13.40 -11.17
CA LEU A 12 5.73 13.92 -10.84
C LEU A 12 5.02 14.61 -12.02
N GLY A 13 5.77 15.20 -12.95
CA GLY A 13 5.23 15.88 -14.13
C GLY A 13 4.88 14.94 -15.28
N GLY A 14 5.29 13.67 -15.22
CA GLY A 14 5.04 12.73 -16.31
C GLY A 14 5.74 11.39 -16.13
N GLY A 15 5.68 10.57 -17.18
CA GLY A 15 6.26 9.24 -17.17
C GLY A 15 5.45 8.23 -16.34
N CYS A 16 5.78 6.98 -16.53
CA CYS A 16 5.22 5.87 -15.75
C CYS A 16 6.03 4.60 -16.05
N THR A 17 6.64 4.02 -15.04
CA THR A 17 7.49 2.84 -15.23
C THR A 17 6.73 1.66 -15.86
N THR A 18 5.43 1.51 -15.57
CA THR A 18 4.59 0.48 -16.22
C THR A 18 4.41 0.73 -17.72
N TRP A 19 4.26 2.00 -18.14
CA TRP A 19 4.18 2.37 -19.55
C TRP A 19 5.52 2.13 -20.25
N THR A 20 6.63 2.54 -19.62
CA THR A 20 7.96 2.31 -20.16
C THR A 20 8.25 0.82 -20.34
N MET A 21 7.85 -0.04 -19.40
CA MET A 21 7.95 -1.50 -19.54
C MET A 21 7.10 -2.02 -20.72
N GLN A 22 5.88 -1.53 -20.88
CA GLN A 22 5.00 -1.91 -21.99
C GLN A 22 5.63 -1.52 -23.36
N GLN A 23 6.23 -0.34 -23.45
CA GLN A 23 6.93 0.09 -24.66
C GLN A 23 8.15 -0.78 -24.93
N LEU A 24 8.94 -1.09 -23.90
CA LEU A 24 10.08 -1.99 -24.00
C LEU A 24 9.66 -3.37 -24.53
N ILE A 25 8.63 -3.98 -23.93
CA ILE A 25 8.09 -5.26 -24.38
C ILE A 25 7.65 -5.20 -25.85
N SER A 26 7.01 -4.10 -26.26
CA SER A 26 6.54 -3.92 -27.64
C SER A 26 7.68 -3.71 -28.65
N SER A 27 8.88 -3.33 -28.19
CA SER A 27 10.07 -3.11 -29.01
C SER A 27 11.05 -4.27 -29.00
N LEU A 28 10.73 -5.37 -28.35
CA LEU A 28 11.60 -6.54 -28.27
C LEU A 28 11.99 -7.04 -29.69
N PRO A 29 13.26 -7.41 -29.92
CA PRO A 29 13.74 -7.83 -31.22
C PRO A 29 13.19 -9.20 -31.62
N THR A 30 13.18 -9.47 -32.93
CA THR A 30 12.84 -10.80 -33.45
C THR A 30 13.77 -11.87 -32.83
N GLY A 31 13.21 -13.01 -32.45
CA GLY A 31 13.95 -14.09 -31.72
C GLY A 31 13.86 -13.90 -30.21
N THR A 32 12.99 -13.02 -29.72
CA THR A 32 12.67 -12.91 -28.28
C THR A 32 11.18 -12.97 -28.04
N GLY A 33 10.78 -13.35 -26.83
CA GLY A 33 9.38 -13.42 -26.46
C GLY A 33 9.17 -13.37 -24.94
N VAL A 34 8.13 -12.69 -24.50
CA VAL A 34 7.75 -12.62 -23.09
C VAL A 34 7.20 -13.97 -22.62
N VAL A 35 7.63 -14.39 -21.44
CA VAL A 35 7.15 -15.60 -20.76
C VAL A 35 6.24 -15.19 -19.61
N GLY A 36 4.95 -15.58 -19.66
CA GLY A 36 3.98 -15.24 -18.63
C GLY A 36 3.59 -13.75 -18.60
N ASP A 37 3.10 -13.31 -17.46
CA ASP A 37 2.75 -11.91 -17.23
C ASP A 37 3.94 -11.12 -16.66
N PRO A 38 4.19 -9.88 -17.06
CA PRO A 38 5.19 -9.04 -16.41
C PRO A 38 4.81 -8.79 -14.95
N CYS A 39 5.81 -8.57 -14.11
CA CYS A 39 5.67 -8.35 -12.69
C CYS A 39 5.66 -6.85 -12.36
N LEU A 40 4.73 -6.41 -11.50
CA LEU A 40 4.71 -5.09 -10.88
C LEU A 40 4.92 -5.28 -9.38
N VAL A 41 6.11 -4.97 -8.91
CA VAL A 41 6.57 -5.27 -7.55
C VAL A 41 6.64 -3.99 -6.73
N ARG A 42 5.80 -3.89 -5.71
CA ARG A 42 5.85 -2.79 -4.73
C ARG A 42 7.00 -3.03 -3.76
N LEU A 43 7.73 -1.95 -3.47
CA LEU A 43 8.91 -1.97 -2.60
C LEU A 43 8.68 -1.11 -1.36
N TYR A 44 9.74 -0.89 -0.56
CA TYR A 44 9.68 -0.18 0.72
C TYR A 44 8.89 1.13 0.61
N PRO A 45 7.76 1.25 1.30
CA PRO A 45 6.84 2.36 1.09
C PRO A 45 7.28 3.67 1.75
N MET A 46 8.34 3.66 2.57
CA MET A 46 8.84 4.85 3.28
C MET A 46 10.08 5.45 2.63
N THR A 47 10.62 4.86 1.55
CA THR A 47 11.80 5.41 0.88
C THR A 47 11.58 6.86 0.45
N LYS A 48 12.61 7.69 0.66
CA LYS A 48 12.59 9.13 0.30
C LYS A 48 12.60 9.34 -1.21
N ALA A 49 13.24 8.43 -1.93
CA ALA A 49 13.46 8.55 -3.37
C ALA A 49 12.27 8.09 -4.24
N ARG A 50 11.13 7.74 -3.67
CA ARG A 50 9.95 7.35 -4.48
C ARG A 50 9.27 8.54 -5.13
N THR A 51 8.86 8.38 -6.37
CA THR A 51 8.05 9.39 -7.08
C THR A 51 6.60 9.31 -6.63
N ARG A 52 5.95 8.15 -6.74
CA ARG A 52 4.55 7.90 -6.36
C ARG A 52 4.44 6.71 -5.42
N GLY A 53 4.17 5.53 -5.94
CA GLY A 53 3.85 4.33 -5.17
C GLY A 53 4.99 3.34 -4.98
N ASN A 54 6.24 3.73 -5.22
CA ASN A 54 7.44 2.90 -5.15
C ASN A 54 7.22 1.48 -5.72
N ALA A 55 7.27 1.35 -7.04
CA ALA A 55 7.03 0.09 -7.74
C ALA A 55 8.01 -0.10 -8.87
N ALA A 56 8.69 -1.21 -8.86
CA ALA A 56 9.60 -1.66 -9.90
C ALA A 56 8.96 -2.76 -10.76
N LEU A 57 9.49 -3.00 -11.93
CA LEU A 57 8.98 -3.96 -12.91
C LEU A 57 10.01 -5.04 -13.22
N ALA A 58 9.51 -6.25 -13.49
CA ALA A 58 10.31 -7.32 -14.06
C ALA A 58 9.50 -8.08 -15.11
N VAL A 59 10.20 -8.69 -16.05
CA VAL A 59 9.62 -9.56 -17.06
C VAL A 59 10.55 -10.69 -17.41
N GLU A 60 10.03 -11.89 -17.53
CA GLU A 60 10.76 -13.06 -18.01
C GLU A 60 10.74 -13.07 -19.52
N ILE A 61 11.89 -13.23 -20.14
CA ILE A 61 12.05 -13.20 -21.61
C ILE A 61 12.79 -14.46 -22.07
N ASN A 62 12.19 -15.14 -23.03
CA ASN A 62 12.91 -16.12 -23.82
C ASN A 62 13.74 -15.39 -24.88
N VAL A 63 15.03 -15.65 -24.94
CA VAL A 63 15.95 -15.01 -25.87
C VAL A 63 16.60 -16.10 -26.71
N ASP A 64 16.23 -16.14 -27.99
CA ASP A 64 16.82 -17.02 -29.01
C ASP A 64 17.80 -16.24 -29.89
N LEU A 65 18.69 -15.49 -29.23
CA LEU A 65 19.73 -14.67 -29.83
C LEU A 65 21.06 -14.99 -29.15
N PRO A 66 22.21 -14.86 -29.90
CA PRO A 66 23.52 -14.89 -29.25
C PRO A 66 23.63 -13.82 -28.15
N ALA A 67 24.23 -14.16 -27.02
CA ALA A 67 24.37 -13.23 -25.89
C ALA A 67 24.96 -11.85 -26.26
N PRO A 68 25.99 -11.76 -27.14
CA PRO A 68 26.50 -10.46 -27.58
C PRO A 68 25.45 -9.61 -28.33
N ALA A 69 24.60 -10.22 -29.15
CA ALA A 69 23.55 -9.52 -29.87
C ALA A 69 22.45 -9.03 -28.94
N TRP A 70 22.08 -9.86 -27.97
CA TRP A 70 21.13 -9.48 -26.92
C TRP A 70 21.65 -8.31 -26.07
N HIS A 71 22.88 -8.40 -25.59
CA HIS A 71 23.48 -7.30 -24.80
C HIS A 71 23.63 -6.02 -25.62
N ALA A 72 23.93 -6.10 -26.90
CA ALA A 72 23.97 -4.93 -27.78
C ALA A 72 22.61 -4.27 -27.93
N TRP A 73 21.52 -5.06 -28.01
CA TRP A 73 20.17 -4.54 -28.03
C TRP A 73 19.79 -3.86 -26.70
N LEU A 74 20.13 -4.46 -25.55
CA LEU A 74 19.90 -3.87 -24.24
C LEU A 74 20.61 -2.50 -24.11
N GLU A 75 21.87 -2.43 -24.53
CA GLU A 75 22.66 -1.19 -24.52
C GLU A 75 22.10 -0.13 -25.45
N GLN A 76 21.66 -0.52 -26.66
CA GLN A 76 21.03 0.37 -27.62
C GLN A 76 19.69 0.91 -27.06
N HIS A 77 18.80 0.04 -26.56
CA HIS A 77 17.52 0.41 -25.98
C HIS A 77 17.70 1.36 -24.79
N TRP A 78 18.66 1.07 -23.91
CA TRP A 78 19.02 1.96 -22.81
C TRP A 78 19.38 3.36 -23.30
N ARG A 79 20.30 3.47 -24.24
CA ARG A 79 20.78 4.77 -24.75
C ARG A 79 19.70 5.58 -25.47
N GLU A 80 18.83 4.90 -26.23
CA GLU A 80 17.83 5.57 -27.06
C GLU A 80 16.56 5.98 -26.29
N HIS A 81 16.21 5.26 -25.21
CA HIS A 81 14.90 5.42 -24.58
C HIS A 81 14.93 5.70 -23.07
N LEU A 82 16.00 5.34 -22.36
CA LEU A 82 16.02 5.40 -20.90
C LEU A 82 17.05 6.38 -20.35
N ALA A 83 18.21 6.49 -20.97
CA ALA A 83 19.29 7.34 -20.45
C ALA A 83 18.89 8.83 -20.33
N GLU A 84 18.10 9.34 -21.26
CA GLU A 84 17.59 10.72 -21.25
C GLU A 84 16.59 11.02 -20.14
N LEU A 85 15.97 9.98 -19.56
CA LEU A 85 15.02 10.14 -18.43
C LEU A 85 15.75 10.47 -17.13
N ARG A 86 17.08 10.30 -17.08
CA ARG A 86 17.88 10.57 -15.90
C ARG A 86 17.90 12.06 -15.57
N GLY A 87 17.62 12.38 -14.31
CA GLY A 87 17.61 13.78 -13.85
C GLY A 87 16.33 14.54 -14.14
N LEU A 88 15.33 13.94 -14.78
CA LEU A 88 14.02 14.55 -14.96
C LEU A 88 13.37 14.78 -13.59
N TRP A 89 12.89 15.99 -13.38
CA TRP A 89 12.36 16.41 -12.11
C TRP A 89 11.20 17.39 -12.26
N THR A 90 10.27 17.35 -11.32
CA THR A 90 9.16 18.30 -11.24
C THR A 90 8.95 18.69 -9.79
N PRO A 91 8.80 19.99 -9.47
CA PRO A 91 8.53 20.44 -8.12
C PRO A 91 7.32 19.74 -7.53
N SER A 92 7.43 19.31 -6.26
CA SER A 92 6.27 18.80 -5.52
C SER A 92 5.42 19.96 -5.04
N THR A 93 4.10 19.85 -5.25
CA THR A 93 3.12 20.74 -4.61
C THR A 93 2.83 20.35 -3.16
N HIS A 94 3.33 19.17 -2.72
CA HIS A 94 3.21 18.70 -1.35
C HIS A 94 4.43 19.15 -0.53
N ALA A 95 4.25 20.14 0.33
CA ALA A 95 5.30 20.71 1.17
C ALA A 95 5.99 19.72 2.12
N SER A 96 5.40 18.53 2.34
CA SER A 96 5.91 17.53 3.28
C SER A 96 6.93 16.54 2.68
N ARG A 97 7.17 16.58 1.37
CA ARG A 97 8.09 15.63 0.73
C ARG A 97 8.87 16.26 -0.42
N THR A 98 10.19 16.32 -0.26
CA THR A 98 11.10 16.72 -1.35
C THR A 98 11.04 15.63 -2.44
N GLN A 99 10.93 16.05 -3.69
CA GLN A 99 11.06 15.13 -4.82
C GLN A 99 12.53 14.96 -5.19
N VAL A 100 12.89 13.73 -5.51
CA VAL A 100 14.22 13.36 -6.02
C VAL A 100 14.10 13.20 -7.53
N PRO A 101 15.06 13.68 -8.33
CA PRO A 101 15.08 13.46 -9.77
C PRO A 101 15.03 11.96 -10.10
N SER A 102 14.41 11.61 -11.22
CA SER A 102 14.43 10.22 -11.74
C SER A 102 15.86 9.78 -12.00
N ASP A 103 16.18 8.54 -11.66
CA ASP A 103 17.49 7.93 -11.87
C ASP A 103 17.30 6.48 -12.33
N PRO A 104 16.85 6.27 -13.58
CA PRO A 104 16.46 4.99 -14.12
C PRO A 104 17.51 3.91 -13.92
N GLY A 105 17.03 2.68 -13.77
CA GLY A 105 17.87 1.48 -13.76
C GLY A 105 17.23 0.35 -14.56
N MET A 106 18.02 -0.29 -15.41
CA MET A 106 17.66 -1.48 -16.16
C MET A 106 18.67 -2.58 -15.90
N VAL A 107 18.22 -3.80 -15.65
CA VAL A 107 19.05 -4.95 -15.34
C VAL A 107 18.63 -6.16 -16.15
N TRP A 108 19.60 -7.03 -16.48
CA TRP A 108 19.37 -8.34 -17.05
C TRP A 108 20.06 -9.42 -16.22
N PHE A 109 19.30 -10.47 -15.90
CA PHE A 109 19.79 -11.66 -15.20
C PHE A 109 19.47 -12.91 -16.02
N ASP A 110 20.45 -13.77 -16.25
CA ASP A 110 20.24 -15.08 -16.88
C ASP A 110 19.49 -16.05 -15.95
N SER A 111 19.49 -15.78 -14.64
CA SER A 111 18.69 -16.47 -13.62
C SER A 111 18.34 -15.52 -12.50
N LYS A 112 17.19 -15.74 -11.84
CA LYS A 112 16.78 -14.88 -10.72
C LYS A 112 17.84 -14.77 -9.63
N PRO A 113 18.16 -13.55 -9.15
CA PRO A 113 18.98 -13.37 -7.97
C PRO A 113 18.24 -13.88 -6.70
N PRO A 114 18.98 -14.06 -5.58
CA PRO A 114 18.40 -14.58 -4.35
C PRO A 114 17.21 -13.74 -3.86
N PRO A 115 16.09 -14.36 -3.40
CA PRO A 115 14.93 -13.65 -2.87
C PRO A 115 15.20 -12.80 -1.63
N ALA A 116 16.34 -13.02 -0.96
CA ALA A 116 16.76 -12.22 0.18
C ALA A 116 16.88 -10.73 -0.17
N PHE A 117 17.31 -10.39 -1.37
CA PHE A 117 17.40 -9.00 -1.82
C PHE A 117 16.02 -8.34 -1.95
N TYR A 118 15.02 -9.07 -2.48
CA TYR A 118 13.65 -8.58 -2.50
C TYR A 118 13.13 -8.33 -1.09
N ARG A 119 13.34 -9.28 -0.15
CA ARG A 119 12.87 -9.14 1.24
C ARG A 119 13.48 -7.91 1.93
N MET A 120 14.74 -7.62 1.66
CA MET A 120 15.41 -6.42 2.16
C MET A 120 14.81 -5.16 1.52
N ALA A 121 14.70 -5.10 0.20
CA ALA A 121 14.21 -3.93 -0.54
C ALA A 121 12.70 -3.64 -0.34
N VAL A 122 11.91 -4.56 0.20
CA VAL A 122 10.50 -4.35 0.54
C VAL A 122 10.30 -3.83 1.98
N SER A 123 11.27 -4.06 2.87
CA SER A 123 11.18 -3.72 4.30
C SER A 123 12.06 -2.56 4.74
N GLU A 124 13.09 -2.20 3.99
CA GLU A 124 14.04 -1.14 4.36
C GLU A 124 14.63 -0.39 3.15
N GLU A 125 15.35 0.69 3.41
CA GLU A 125 16.14 1.38 2.37
C GLU A 125 17.41 0.60 2.07
N VAL A 126 17.66 0.34 0.78
CA VAL A 126 18.80 -0.41 0.27
C VAL A 126 19.66 0.50 -0.60
N ARG A 127 20.96 0.25 -0.62
CA ARG A 127 21.93 0.97 -1.46
C ARG A 127 22.22 0.20 -2.75
N VAL A 128 22.68 0.91 -3.78
CA VAL A 128 22.98 0.31 -5.09
C VAL A 128 24.10 -0.74 -4.99
N ASP A 129 25.08 -0.51 -4.13
CA ASP A 129 26.22 -1.41 -3.92
C ASP A 129 25.88 -2.71 -3.16
N GLU A 130 24.69 -2.79 -2.59
CA GLU A 130 24.13 -4.00 -1.95
C GLU A 130 23.36 -4.89 -2.94
N ALA A 131 23.08 -4.37 -4.16
CA ALA A 131 22.36 -5.13 -5.17
C ALA A 131 23.22 -6.27 -5.74
N PRO A 132 22.67 -7.49 -5.91
CA PRO A 132 23.34 -8.56 -6.64
C PRO A 132 23.79 -8.13 -8.03
N LEU A 133 24.97 -8.59 -8.45
CA LEU A 133 25.51 -8.27 -9.76
C LEU A 133 24.64 -8.91 -10.85
N ALA A 134 24.12 -8.09 -11.74
CA ALA A 134 23.41 -8.52 -12.93
C ALA A 134 24.39 -8.97 -14.04
N THR A 135 23.92 -9.81 -14.95
CA THR A 135 24.68 -10.18 -16.16
C THR A 135 24.93 -8.96 -17.04
N TRP A 136 23.96 -8.05 -17.09
CA TRP A 136 24.08 -6.72 -17.69
C TRP A 136 23.26 -5.70 -16.89
N SER A 137 23.75 -4.48 -16.75
CA SER A 137 23.00 -3.41 -16.09
C SER A 137 23.42 -2.05 -16.60
N ALA A 138 22.48 -1.10 -16.57
CA ALA A 138 22.75 0.30 -16.86
C ALA A 138 21.85 1.19 -15.96
N GLY A 139 22.36 2.38 -15.63
CA GLY A 139 21.62 3.38 -14.88
C GLY A 139 22.16 3.69 -13.50
N GLY A 140 21.27 4.12 -12.63
CA GLY A 140 21.59 4.57 -11.28
C GLY A 140 20.75 3.89 -10.21
N ARG A 141 20.11 4.69 -9.36
CA ARG A 141 19.32 4.18 -8.21
C ARG A 141 18.24 3.16 -8.60
N GLY A 142 17.63 3.31 -9.78
CA GLY A 142 16.62 2.36 -10.27
C GLY A 142 17.10 0.93 -10.39
N ILE A 143 18.43 0.67 -10.40
CA ILE A 143 19.00 -0.70 -10.35
C ILE A 143 18.53 -1.46 -9.12
N ILE A 144 18.35 -0.77 -7.98
CA ILE A 144 17.85 -1.38 -6.73
C ILE A 144 16.46 -2.01 -6.97
N GLY A 145 15.52 -1.20 -7.42
CA GLY A 145 14.15 -1.66 -7.61
C GLY A 145 14.02 -2.67 -8.74
N ALA A 146 14.74 -2.45 -9.85
CA ALA A 146 14.80 -3.37 -10.98
C ALA A 146 15.29 -4.77 -10.54
N THR A 147 16.38 -4.83 -9.77
CA THR A 147 16.92 -6.08 -9.22
C THR A 147 15.96 -6.73 -8.21
N ALA A 148 15.36 -5.92 -7.32
CA ALA A 148 14.40 -6.43 -6.34
C ALA A 148 13.14 -7.01 -7.01
N ALA A 149 12.67 -6.39 -8.09
CA ALA A 149 11.54 -6.92 -8.86
C ALA A 149 11.86 -8.28 -9.51
N VAL A 150 13.06 -8.45 -10.05
CA VAL A 150 13.53 -9.74 -10.57
C VAL A 150 13.67 -10.77 -9.45
N ALA A 151 14.17 -10.36 -8.28
CA ALA A 151 14.37 -11.24 -7.11
C ALA A 151 13.06 -11.67 -6.42
N TRP A 152 11.92 -11.07 -6.77
CA TRP A 152 10.64 -11.41 -6.15
C TRP A 152 10.26 -12.88 -6.39
N PRO A 153 9.99 -13.68 -5.30
CA PRO A 153 9.76 -15.13 -5.41
C PRO A 153 8.37 -15.51 -5.93
N GLN A 154 7.42 -14.56 -6.00
CA GLN A 154 6.04 -14.76 -6.49
C GLN A 154 5.20 -15.76 -5.67
N GLU A 155 5.58 -16.03 -4.42
CA GLU A 155 4.88 -16.99 -3.53
C GLU A 155 3.43 -16.57 -3.23
N VAL A 156 3.20 -15.29 -3.05
CA VAL A 156 1.85 -14.69 -2.90
C VAL A 156 1.67 -13.66 -4.00
N SER A 157 0.69 -13.90 -4.86
CA SER A 157 0.44 -13.05 -6.02
C SER A 157 -0.99 -12.56 -6.07
N THR A 158 -1.12 -11.31 -6.52
CA THR A 158 -2.35 -10.70 -7.00
C THR A 158 -2.11 -10.19 -8.41
N TRP A 159 -3.11 -9.63 -9.05
CA TRP A 159 -2.98 -9.09 -10.41
C TRP A 159 -3.47 -7.65 -10.47
N GLU A 160 -2.83 -6.85 -11.32
CA GLU A 160 -3.29 -5.52 -11.66
C GLU A 160 -3.33 -5.37 -13.18
N GLY A 161 -4.51 -5.10 -13.71
CA GLY A 161 -4.71 -4.75 -15.12
C GLY A 161 -4.61 -3.24 -15.28
N ILE A 162 -3.61 -2.76 -16.02
CA ILE A 162 -3.38 -1.34 -16.24
C ILE A 162 -3.71 -1.00 -17.69
N ALA A 163 -4.50 0.06 -17.88
CA ALA A 163 -4.75 0.68 -19.17
C ALA A 163 -4.14 2.09 -19.20
N TRP A 164 -3.58 2.50 -20.34
CA TRP A 164 -2.99 3.81 -20.52
C TRP A 164 -3.80 4.66 -21.50
N ARG A 165 -3.85 5.96 -21.26
CA ARG A 165 -4.60 6.94 -22.03
C ARG A 165 -3.95 7.20 -23.38
N GLN A 166 -4.78 7.40 -24.40
CA GLN A 166 -4.33 7.97 -25.69
C GLN A 166 -4.00 9.46 -25.55
N ARG A 167 -4.78 10.21 -24.75
CA ARG A 167 -4.61 11.63 -24.50
C ARG A 167 -4.39 11.86 -23.01
N HIS A 168 -3.36 12.61 -22.65
CA HIS A 168 -2.98 12.82 -21.26
C HIS A 168 -3.68 14.00 -20.59
N GLU A 169 -4.65 14.64 -21.24
CA GLU A 169 -5.33 15.83 -20.77
C GLU A 169 -6.74 15.55 -20.26
N GLY A 170 -7.23 16.41 -19.39
CA GLY A 170 -8.57 16.37 -18.85
C GLY A 170 -8.85 15.27 -17.82
N PRO A 171 -10.07 15.24 -17.27
CA PRO A 171 -10.49 14.22 -16.31
C PRO A 171 -10.61 12.84 -16.98
N ARG A 172 -10.24 11.80 -16.26
CA ARG A 172 -10.41 10.42 -16.71
C ARG A 172 -11.87 10.01 -16.66
N ARG A 173 -12.35 9.34 -17.70
CA ARG A 173 -13.72 8.85 -17.77
C ARG A 173 -13.73 7.33 -17.76
N LEU A 174 -14.47 6.76 -16.83
CA LEU A 174 -14.75 5.33 -16.72
C LEU A 174 -16.26 5.15 -16.60
N ASP A 175 -16.79 4.12 -17.24
CA ASP A 175 -18.21 3.80 -17.19
C ASP A 175 -18.65 3.41 -15.78
N ASP A 176 -19.58 4.16 -15.21
CA ASP A 176 -20.01 4.00 -13.83
C ASP A 176 -20.85 2.73 -13.59
N ALA A 177 -21.59 2.28 -14.59
CA ALA A 177 -22.38 1.05 -14.50
C ALA A 177 -21.46 -0.19 -14.50
N VAL A 178 -20.41 -0.17 -15.33
CA VAL A 178 -19.38 -1.23 -15.30
C VAL A 178 -18.65 -1.21 -13.97
N LEU A 179 -18.24 -0.04 -13.49
CA LEU A 179 -17.59 0.09 -12.17
C LEU A 179 -18.44 -0.48 -11.03
N GLY A 180 -19.76 -0.31 -11.08
CA GLY A 180 -20.67 -0.89 -10.09
C GLY A 180 -20.60 -2.42 -10.08
N ARG A 181 -20.67 -3.04 -11.28
CA ARG A 181 -20.58 -4.51 -11.38
C ARG A 181 -19.20 -5.06 -10.92
N LEU A 182 -18.12 -4.33 -11.22
CA LEU A 182 -16.79 -4.72 -10.79
C LEU A 182 -16.61 -4.62 -9.26
N ASP A 183 -17.28 -3.66 -8.62
CA ASP A 183 -17.23 -3.51 -7.16
C ASP A 183 -17.97 -4.63 -6.42
N ASP A 184 -18.97 -5.25 -7.07
CA ASP A 184 -19.69 -6.40 -6.55
C ASP A 184 -18.92 -7.73 -6.68
N ASP A 185 -17.88 -7.79 -7.52
CA ASP A 185 -17.07 -8.98 -7.71
C ASP A 185 -16.00 -9.12 -6.60
N ARG A 186 -16.17 -10.09 -5.70
CA ARG A 186 -15.26 -10.34 -4.57
C ARG A 186 -13.83 -10.71 -4.98
N ARG A 187 -13.60 -11.09 -6.23
CA ARG A 187 -12.27 -11.40 -6.77
C ARG A 187 -11.50 -10.12 -7.14
N LEU A 188 -12.23 -8.99 -7.24
CA LEU A 188 -11.66 -7.67 -7.51
C LEU A 188 -11.52 -6.88 -6.21
N VAL A 189 -10.50 -6.01 -6.16
CA VAL A 189 -10.13 -5.31 -4.93
C VAL A 189 -10.13 -3.80 -5.14
N ALA A 190 -10.79 -3.09 -4.22
CA ALA A 190 -10.75 -1.62 -4.15
C ALA A 190 -11.18 -0.93 -5.46
N CYS A 191 -12.28 -1.35 -6.05
CA CYS A 191 -12.85 -0.68 -7.24
C CYS A 191 -13.45 0.68 -6.88
N ARG A 192 -14.19 0.77 -5.77
CA ARG A 192 -14.79 1.99 -5.24
C ARG A 192 -14.42 2.26 -3.78
N ASP A 193 -14.42 3.53 -3.41
CA ASP A 193 -14.35 3.96 -2.03
C ASP A 193 -15.72 3.69 -1.37
N PRO A 194 -15.83 2.77 -0.40
CA PRO A 194 -17.11 2.39 0.18
C PRO A 194 -17.79 3.54 0.96
N ARG A 195 -17.03 4.59 1.32
CA ARG A 195 -17.56 5.76 2.04
C ARG A 195 -18.06 6.86 1.11
N LYS A 196 -17.43 7.03 -0.04
CA LYS A 196 -17.66 8.16 -0.97
C LYS A 196 -18.22 7.72 -2.32
N GLY A 197 -18.31 6.42 -2.58
CA GLY A 197 -18.81 5.85 -3.84
C GLY A 197 -17.95 6.14 -5.08
N ARG A 198 -16.84 6.87 -4.95
CA ARG A 198 -15.97 7.25 -6.07
C ARG A 198 -15.07 6.09 -6.49
N SER A 199 -14.70 6.06 -7.76
CA SER A 199 -13.71 5.12 -8.28
C SER A 199 -12.35 5.27 -7.59
N LEU A 200 -11.72 4.14 -7.26
CA LEU A 200 -10.34 4.04 -6.79
C LEU A 200 -9.39 3.55 -7.89
N LEU A 201 -9.88 3.24 -9.08
CA LEU A 201 -9.10 2.71 -10.19
C LEU A 201 -8.28 3.79 -10.90
N ALA A 202 -8.82 5.00 -11.01
CA ALA A 202 -8.17 6.09 -11.73
C ALA A 202 -7.20 6.88 -10.83
N PRO A 203 -5.94 7.12 -11.27
CA PRO A 203 -5.03 8.00 -10.56
C PRO A 203 -5.55 9.43 -10.48
N ARG A 204 -5.27 10.13 -9.38
CA ARG A 204 -5.70 11.54 -9.19
C ARG A 204 -4.73 12.56 -9.78
N GLY A 205 -3.47 12.20 -9.89
CA GLY A 205 -2.40 13.09 -10.38
C GLY A 205 -2.10 12.91 -11.86
N ALA A 206 -1.14 13.70 -12.34
CA ALA A 206 -0.57 13.53 -13.67
C ALA A 206 0.04 12.13 -13.81
N SER A 207 -0.44 11.37 -14.77
CA SER A 207 0.01 10.01 -15.08
C SER A 207 -0.60 9.59 -16.41
N PRO A 208 0.09 8.83 -17.26
CA PRO A 208 -0.48 8.27 -18.48
C PRO A 208 -1.49 7.15 -18.19
N ILE A 209 -1.58 6.64 -16.97
CA ILE A 209 -2.52 5.58 -16.59
C ILE A 209 -3.95 6.10 -16.69
N LEU A 210 -4.81 5.37 -17.41
CA LEU A 210 -6.25 5.58 -17.43
C LEU A 210 -6.88 4.99 -16.17
N PHE A 211 -6.63 3.71 -15.91
CA PHE A 211 -7.04 3.01 -14.69
C PHE A 211 -6.10 1.85 -14.37
N GLY A 212 -6.13 1.39 -13.12
CA GLY A 212 -5.52 0.15 -12.64
C GLY A 212 -6.55 -0.67 -11.88
N LEU A 213 -6.98 -1.80 -12.43
CA LEU A 213 -7.93 -2.74 -11.84
C LEU A 213 -7.17 -3.86 -11.13
N ARG A 214 -7.44 -4.08 -9.85
CA ARG A 214 -6.75 -5.05 -9.02
C ARG A 214 -7.66 -6.21 -8.64
N GLY A 215 -7.07 -7.39 -8.48
CA GLY A 215 -7.82 -8.57 -8.05
C GLY A 215 -6.93 -9.72 -7.58
N THR A 216 -7.57 -10.70 -6.97
CA THR A 216 -6.92 -11.93 -6.49
C THR A 216 -6.83 -13.01 -7.56
N GLU A 217 -7.57 -12.84 -8.66
CA GLU A 217 -7.60 -13.80 -9.77
C GLU A 217 -7.31 -13.10 -11.10
N ARG A 218 -6.34 -13.64 -11.84
CA ARG A 218 -5.91 -13.10 -13.15
C ARG A 218 -7.07 -12.95 -14.14
N PHE A 219 -7.90 -13.99 -14.24
CA PHE A 219 -9.01 -14.00 -15.20
C PHE A 219 -10.05 -12.92 -14.88
N ALA A 220 -10.40 -12.74 -13.60
CA ALA A 220 -11.34 -11.70 -13.17
C ALA A 220 -10.84 -10.30 -13.50
N VAL A 221 -9.54 -10.03 -13.26
CA VAL A 221 -8.89 -8.76 -13.64
C VAL A 221 -8.93 -8.55 -15.15
N GLN A 222 -8.57 -9.57 -15.92
CA GLN A 222 -8.59 -9.49 -17.39
C GLN A 222 -10.00 -9.19 -17.93
N GLN A 223 -11.00 -9.89 -17.45
CA GLN A 223 -12.38 -9.70 -17.84
C GLN A 223 -12.86 -8.28 -17.49
N GLY A 224 -12.60 -7.82 -16.27
CA GLY A 224 -12.98 -6.48 -15.83
C GLY A 224 -12.29 -5.35 -16.62
N VAL A 225 -11.02 -5.52 -17.00
CA VAL A 225 -10.32 -4.59 -17.90
C VAL A 225 -11.02 -4.54 -19.25
N GLN A 226 -11.33 -5.68 -19.84
CA GLN A 226 -12.00 -5.74 -21.14
C GLN A 226 -13.42 -5.14 -21.11
N ASP A 227 -14.16 -5.37 -20.02
CA ASP A 227 -15.50 -4.80 -19.83
C ASP A 227 -15.45 -3.28 -19.74
N LEU A 228 -14.48 -2.72 -19.00
CA LEU A 228 -14.26 -1.28 -18.96
C LEU A 228 -13.89 -0.71 -20.32
N LEU A 229 -12.95 -1.34 -21.03
CA LEU A 229 -12.47 -0.84 -22.33
C LEU A 229 -13.52 -0.92 -23.44
N LYS A 230 -14.49 -1.84 -23.36
CA LYS A 230 -15.60 -1.96 -24.31
C LYS A 230 -16.75 -0.99 -24.02
N ALA A 231 -16.82 -0.43 -22.82
CA ALA A 231 -17.93 0.43 -22.41
C ALA A 231 -17.85 1.82 -23.05
N GLU A 232 -18.95 2.32 -23.59
CA GLU A 232 -19.02 3.64 -24.24
C GLU A 232 -18.70 4.80 -23.28
N GLY A 233 -19.00 4.65 -21.99
CA GLY A 233 -18.68 5.62 -20.94
C GLY A 233 -17.20 5.72 -20.58
N THR A 234 -16.37 4.78 -21.03
CA THR A 234 -14.93 4.76 -20.79
C THR A 234 -14.16 5.40 -21.95
N GLU A 235 -13.19 6.28 -21.67
CA GLU A 235 -12.34 6.85 -22.71
C GLU A 235 -11.44 5.78 -23.35
N GLN A 236 -11.02 6.01 -24.60
CA GLN A 236 -10.16 5.09 -25.32
C GLN A 236 -8.78 4.97 -24.70
N ALA A 237 -8.31 3.74 -24.55
CA ALA A 237 -6.95 3.44 -24.13
C ALA A 237 -5.98 3.31 -25.31
N ALA A 238 -4.72 3.71 -25.11
CA ALA A 238 -3.64 3.48 -26.08
C ALA A 238 -3.20 2.01 -26.07
N ALA A 239 -3.14 1.42 -24.88
CA ALA A 239 -2.79 0.03 -24.65
C ALA A 239 -3.25 -0.40 -23.24
N TRP A 240 -3.16 -1.70 -22.97
CA TRP A 240 -3.37 -2.26 -21.63
C TRP A 240 -2.50 -3.49 -21.44
N CYS A 241 -2.20 -3.81 -20.18
CA CYS A 241 -1.42 -4.99 -19.81
C CYS A 241 -1.88 -5.52 -18.45
N ILE A 242 -1.75 -6.83 -18.26
CA ILE A 242 -1.93 -7.49 -16.96
C ILE A 242 -0.57 -7.69 -16.33
N PHE A 243 -0.44 -7.34 -15.08
CA PHE A 243 0.76 -7.53 -14.27
C PHE A 243 0.45 -8.48 -13.11
N GLN A 244 1.36 -9.40 -12.86
CA GLN A 244 1.41 -10.13 -11.60
C GLN A 244 2.02 -9.22 -10.53
N THR A 245 1.45 -9.16 -9.33
CA THR A 245 1.89 -8.20 -8.31
C THR A 245 2.00 -8.82 -6.91
N ASN A 246 2.83 -8.20 -6.06
CA ASN A 246 2.91 -8.48 -4.63
C ASN A 246 1.97 -7.61 -3.79
N GLN A 247 0.98 -6.96 -4.38
CA GLN A 247 0.05 -6.12 -3.65
C GLN A 247 -0.79 -6.94 -2.67
N GLY A 248 -0.97 -6.41 -1.47
CA GLY A 248 -1.68 -7.12 -0.39
C GLY A 248 -0.92 -8.33 0.17
N SER A 249 0.38 -8.48 -0.11
CA SER A 249 1.18 -9.59 0.42
C SER A 249 1.54 -9.42 1.90
N GLY A 250 1.67 -8.19 2.39
CA GLY A 250 2.18 -7.89 3.72
C GLY A 250 3.69 -8.13 3.88
N ASP A 251 4.44 -8.31 2.77
CA ASP A 251 5.86 -8.68 2.82
C ASP A 251 6.76 -7.60 3.44
N HIS A 252 6.27 -6.37 3.54
CA HIS A 252 6.96 -5.25 4.19
C HIS A 252 6.78 -5.22 5.71
N LEU A 253 5.94 -6.09 6.28
CA LEU A 253 5.59 -6.09 7.70
C LEU A 253 6.23 -7.25 8.44
N LEU A 254 6.62 -6.99 9.67
CA LEU A 254 6.86 -8.01 10.68
C LEU A 254 5.52 -8.46 11.30
N PRO A 255 5.49 -9.62 12.01
CA PRO A 255 4.33 -10.03 12.78
C PRO A 255 3.87 -8.94 13.76
N ALA A 256 2.59 -8.99 14.13
CA ALA A 256 2.01 -8.02 15.06
C ALA A 256 2.77 -7.98 16.40
N VAL A 257 3.00 -6.78 16.89
CA VAL A 257 3.63 -6.54 18.18
C VAL A 257 2.53 -6.24 19.19
N GLU A 258 2.56 -6.91 20.35
CA GLU A 258 1.69 -6.62 21.48
C GLU A 258 2.40 -5.69 22.47
N ALA A 259 1.67 -4.69 22.97
CA ALA A 259 2.21 -3.70 23.91
C ALA A 259 1.15 -3.18 24.87
N VAL A 260 1.60 -2.59 25.98
CA VAL A 260 0.74 -1.85 26.92
C VAL A 260 0.91 -0.35 26.67
N VAL A 261 -0.19 0.35 26.49
CA VAL A 261 -0.20 1.82 26.35
C VAL A 261 0.19 2.46 27.68
N GLN A 262 1.15 3.37 27.65
CA GLN A 262 1.62 4.15 28.80
C GLN A 262 1.06 5.57 28.78
N ASP A 263 1.05 6.21 27.61
CA ASP A 263 0.45 7.54 27.41
C ASP A 263 -0.04 7.73 25.98
N VAL A 264 -0.91 8.74 25.78
CA VAL A 264 -1.53 9.06 24.48
C VAL A 264 -1.41 10.55 24.22
N HIS A 265 -0.75 10.93 23.12
CA HIS A 265 -0.51 12.31 22.75
C HIS A 265 -1.19 12.67 21.43
N ILE A 266 -1.98 13.72 21.43
CA ILE A 266 -2.51 14.31 20.19
C ILE A 266 -1.49 15.32 19.66
N LEU A 267 -0.89 15.01 18.52
CA LEU A 267 0.12 15.83 17.90
C LEU A 267 -0.48 16.92 16.98
N ARG A 268 0.34 17.90 16.61
CA ARG A 268 -0.04 18.92 15.61
C ARG A 268 -0.47 18.24 14.31
N GLY A 269 -1.58 18.70 13.71
CA GLY A 269 -2.16 18.09 12.50
C GLY A 269 -3.12 16.93 12.78
N GLY A 270 -3.38 16.61 14.06
CA GLY A 270 -4.34 15.58 14.48
C GLY A 270 -3.79 14.15 14.38
N HIS A 271 -2.48 13.98 14.27
CA HIS A 271 -1.82 12.68 14.46
C HIS A 271 -1.89 12.25 15.91
N VAL A 272 -1.75 10.96 16.18
CA VAL A 272 -1.70 10.42 17.54
C VAL A 272 -0.38 9.67 17.73
N ALA A 273 0.32 9.97 18.83
CA ALA A 273 1.42 9.16 19.31
C ALA A 273 0.96 8.37 20.53
N LEU A 274 1.27 7.10 20.56
CA LEU A 274 1.08 6.21 21.70
C LEU A 274 2.46 5.89 22.26
N ASP A 275 2.73 6.25 23.48
CA ASP A 275 3.88 5.72 24.20
C ASP A 275 3.48 4.36 24.78
N THR A 276 4.22 3.34 24.43
CA THR A 276 3.93 1.94 24.79
C THR A 276 5.15 1.27 25.42
N THR A 277 4.97 0.08 25.97
CA THR A 277 6.07 -0.76 26.47
C THR A 277 7.07 -1.15 25.37
N GLU A 278 6.64 -1.10 24.09
CA GLU A 278 7.46 -1.43 22.92
C GLU A 278 7.87 -0.15 22.11
N GLY A 279 7.90 1.00 22.79
CA GLY A 279 8.29 2.28 22.21
C GLY A 279 7.10 3.09 21.69
N THR A 280 7.39 4.14 20.93
CA THR A 280 6.37 5.07 20.41
C THR A 280 5.74 4.53 19.13
N TRP A 281 4.40 4.50 19.08
CA TRP A 281 3.61 4.13 17.92
C TRP A 281 2.86 5.34 17.38
N LEU A 282 2.81 5.51 16.06
CA LEU A 282 2.25 6.69 15.40
C LEU A 282 1.07 6.33 14.52
N ALA A 283 -0.09 6.92 14.82
CA ALA A 283 -1.28 6.86 13.99
C ALA A 283 -1.49 8.21 13.28
N PHE A 284 -1.34 8.25 11.96
CA PHE A 284 -1.43 9.48 11.19
C PHE A 284 -2.88 9.91 10.94
N ALA A 285 -3.15 11.22 10.90
CA ALA A 285 -4.49 11.77 10.70
C ALA A 285 -5.25 11.18 9.49
N PRO A 286 -4.62 10.90 8.33
CA PRO A 286 -5.30 10.29 7.19
C PRO A 286 -5.75 8.84 7.40
N SER A 287 -5.31 8.16 8.46
CA SER A 287 -5.72 6.77 8.76
C SER A 287 -7.10 6.65 9.41
N ASP A 288 -7.77 7.78 9.68
CA ASP A 288 -9.16 7.95 10.10
C ASP A 288 -9.58 7.03 11.27
N ASP A 289 -10.21 5.87 11.00
CA ASP A 289 -10.70 4.97 12.05
C ASP A 289 -9.57 4.44 12.95
N LEU A 290 -8.42 4.12 12.36
CA LEU A 290 -7.24 3.68 13.10
C LEU A 290 -6.76 4.80 14.04
N ARG A 291 -6.62 6.03 13.53
CA ARG A 291 -6.23 7.18 14.35
C ARG A 291 -7.27 7.48 15.43
N ARG A 292 -8.57 7.31 15.14
CA ARG A 292 -9.65 7.50 16.11
C ARG A 292 -9.55 6.50 17.24
N LEU A 293 -9.37 5.21 16.92
CA LEU A 293 -9.10 4.18 17.93
C LEU A 293 -7.89 4.56 18.79
N ALA A 294 -6.76 4.90 18.16
CA ALA A 294 -5.55 5.31 18.88
C ALA A 294 -5.80 6.49 19.86
N ALA A 295 -6.61 7.48 19.45
CA ALA A 295 -6.93 8.63 20.29
C ALA A 295 -7.88 8.31 21.47
N GLU A 296 -8.57 7.18 21.42
CA GLU A 296 -9.49 6.74 22.48
C GLU A 296 -8.81 5.82 23.50
N LEU A 297 -7.59 5.39 23.26
CA LEU A 297 -6.82 4.55 24.19
C LEU A 297 -6.42 5.35 25.44
N VAL A 298 -6.12 4.60 26.51
CA VAL A 298 -5.62 5.16 27.78
C VAL A 298 -4.50 4.28 28.32
N ALA A 299 -3.73 4.80 29.27
CA ALA A 299 -2.73 4.03 29.99
C ALA A 299 -3.32 2.74 30.58
N GLY A 300 -2.62 1.62 30.37
CA GLY A 300 -3.03 0.27 30.78
C GLY A 300 -3.83 -0.50 29.73
N ASP A 301 -4.17 0.09 28.57
CA ASP A 301 -4.71 -0.68 27.45
C ASP A 301 -3.66 -1.61 26.85
N VAL A 302 -4.06 -2.86 26.59
CA VAL A 302 -3.28 -3.83 25.84
C VAL A 302 -3.69 -3.75 24.38
N VAL A 303 -2.73 -3.54 23.52
CA VAL A 303 -2.92 -3.32 22.09
C VAL A 303 -1.98 -4.18 21.26
N GLN A 304 -2.40 -4.52 20.05
CA GLN A 304 -1.55 -5.13 19.04
C GLN A 304 -1.43 -4.20 17.84
N GLY A 305 -0.22 -3.96 17.37
CA GLY A 305 0.08 -3.07 16.25
C GLY A 305 0.80 -3.77 15.11
N LEU A 306 0.40 -3.42 13.89
CA LEU A 306 1.12 -3.74 12.66
C LEU A 306 1.56 -2.44 12.01
N GLY A 307 2.79 -2.38 11.52
CA GLY A 307 3.31 -1.19 10.86
C GLY A 307 4.79 -1.30 10.52
N LEU A 308 5.33 -0.18 10.09
CA LEU A 308 6.75 -0.03 9.76
C LEU A 308 7.48 0.84 10.79
N ILE A 309 8.67 0.41 11.17
CA ILE A 309 9.53 1.20 12.05
C ILE A 309 10.18 2.33 11.23
N SER A 310 10.01 3.57 11.68
CA SER A 310 10.73 4.73 11.17
C SER A 310 11.87 5.08 12.10
N HIS A 311 13.04 5.29 11.53
CA HIS A 311 14.24 5.75 12.23
C HIS A 311 14.49 7.26 12.08
N GLU A 312 13.60 7.98 11.36
CA GLU A 312 13.70 9.44 11.24
C GLU A 312 13.41 10.10 12.59
N GLU A 313 14.31 10.94 13.07
CA GLU A 313 14.19 11.63 14.37
C GLU A 313 12.85 12.38 14.54
N SER A 314 12.33 12.98 13.47
CA SER A 314 11.06 13.73 13.49
C SER A 314 9.81 12.85 13.58
N GLN A 315 9.93 11.54 13.27
CA GLN A 315 8.82 10.59 13.18
C GLN A 315 9.26 9.18 13.61
N LYS A 316 10.18 9.12 14.59
CA LYS A 316 10.72 7.85 15.09
C LYS A 316 9.65 7.02 15.77
N GLY A 317 9.59 5.74 15.45
CA GLY A 317 8.65 4.78 16.06
C GLY A 317 7.93 3.91 15.05
N LEU A 318 6.98 3.12 15.52
CA LEU A 318 6.14 2.26 14.69
C LEU A 318 5.04 3.09 14.02
N HIS A 319 5.10 3.23 12.71
CA HIS A 319 4.04 3.86 11.89
C HIS A 319 2.92 2.85 11.66
N LEU A 320 1.84 2.98 12.39
CA LEU A 320 0.73 2.02 12.38
C LEU A 320 0.03 1.93 11.02
N GLU A 321 -0.11 0.72 10.54
CA GLU A 321 -0.95 0.32 9.40
C GLU A 321 -2.19 -0.46 9.84
N ALA A 322 -2.15 -1.06 11.03
CA ALA A 322 -3.33 -1.61 11.71
C ALA A 322 -3.12 -1.59 13.22
N LEU A 323 -4.23 -1.52 13.94
CA LEU A 323 -4.27 -1.50 15.40
C LEU A 323 -5.43 -2.35 15.89
N ASN A 324 -5.19 -3.18 16.91
CA ASN A 324 -6.19 -3.94 17.62
C ASN A 324 -6.13 -3.59 19.11
N HIS A 325 -7.23 -3.14 19.69
CA HIS A 325 -7.36 -3.03 21.14
C HIS A 325 -7.81 -4.39 21.68
N VAL A 326 -7.00 -5.01 22.52
CA VAL A 326 -7.21 -6.37 23.03
C VAL A 326 -7.96 -6.36 24.34
N SER A 327 -7.52 -5.56 25.29
CA SER A 327 -8.10 -5.42 26.63
C SER A 327 -7.61 -4.13 27.28
N GLY A 328 -8.20 -3.76 28.41
CA GLY A 328 -7.76 -2.59 29.13
C GLY A 328 -8.55 -2.35 30.41
N PRO A 329 -8.20 -1.29 31.16
CA PRO A 329 -8.92 -0.91 32.36
C PRO A 329 -10.34 -0.48 32.04
N ASP A 330 -11.22 -0.63 33.03
CA ASP A 330 -12.60 -0.15 32.95
C ASP A 330 -12.67 1.33 32.59
N ARG A 331 -13.50 1.65 31.61
CA ARG A 331 -13.77 3.05 31.20
C ARG A 331 -14.87 3.67 32.03
N ASN A 332 -14.58 4.72 32.78
CA ASN A 332 -15.60 5.52 33.50
C ASN A 332 -16.36 6.43 32.53
N LYS A 333 -17.04 5.89 31.52
CA LYS A 333 -17.70 6.70 30.48
C LYS A 333 -19.23 6.61 30.51
N MET A 334 -19.84 5.78 31.35
CA MET A 334 -21.31 5.67 31.43
C MET A 334 -21.85 6.21 32.74
N ARG A 335 -22.86 7.10 32.63
CA ARG A 335 -23.62 7.51 33.78
C ARG A 335 -24.37 6.32 34.33
N PRO A 336 -24.45 6.12 35.66
CA PRO A 336 -25.15 4.97 36.25
C PRO A 336 -26.62 4.99 35.90
N LEU A 337 -27.27 3.85 36.06
CA LEU A 337 -28.73 3.77 36.08
C LEU A 337 -29.22 4.17 37.46
N CYS A 338 -30.36 4.88 37.52
CA CYS A 338 -31.02 5.19 38.76
C CYS A 338 -31.43 3.90 39.47
N PRO A 339 -31.08 3.69 40.76
CA PRO A 339 -31.41 2.46 41.48
C PRO A 339 -32.94 2.29 41.69
N THR A 340 -33.71 3.39 41.61
CA THR A 340 -35.18 3.37 41.79
C THR A 340 -35.92 3.16 40.47
N CYS A 341 -35.51 3.79 39.39
CA CYS A 341 -36.26 3.82 38.13
C CYS A 341 -35.57 3.01 37.00
N ASN A 342 -34.37 2.55 37.22
CA ASN A 342 -33.53 1.90 36.22
C ASN A 342 -33.34 2.71 34.91
N ILE A 343 -33.43 4.03 35.01
CA ILE A 343 -33.26 4.99 33.92
C ILE A 343 -31.88 5.65 34.07
N ARG A 344 -31.16 5.84 32.94
CA ARG A 344 -29.84 6.45 32.93
C ARG A 344 -29.88 7.87 33.48
N MET A 345 -29.08 8.13 34.50
CA MET A 345 -28.98 9.41 35.16
C MET A 345 -28.40 10.49 34.24
N LYS A 346 -28.79 11.75 34.47
CA LYS A 346 -28.32 12.95 33.75
C LYS A 346 -27.46 13.81 34.68
N SER A 347 -26.50 14.53 34.10
CA SER A 347 -25.71 15.52 34.83
C SER A 347 -26.63 16.66 35.32
N SER A 348 -26.41 17.08 36.54
CA SER A 348 -27.10 18.27 37.11
C SER A 348 -26.37 19.57 36.75
N GLY A 349 -25.17 19.49 36.19
CA GLY A 349 -24.31 20.61 35.85
C GLY A 349 -22.86 20.32 36.21
N ARG A 350 -21.96 21.24 35.85
CA ARG A 350 -20.55 21.11 36.15
C ARG A 350 -20.31 21.00 37.65
N ASN A 351 -19.76 19.89 38.15
CA ASN A 351 -19.50 19.57 39.56
C ASN A 351 -20.77 19.48 40.47
N GLN A 352 -21.94 19.24 39.88
CA GLN A 352 -23.21 19.18 40.64
C GLN A 352 -23.78 17.75 40.76
N GLY A 353 -23.01 16.72 40.37
CA GLY A 353 -23.42 15.32 40.42
C GLY A 353 -24.45 14.93 39.35
N LEU A 354 -25.19 13.87 39.62
CA LEU A 354 -26.15 13.27 38.71
C LEU A 354 -27.54 13.30 39.27
N ARG A 355 -28.56 13.47 38.42
CA ARG A 355 -30.00 13.42 38.79
C ARG A 355 -30.74 12.41 37.91
N CYS A 356 -31.72 11.73 38.47
CA CYS A 356 -32.65 10.94 37.69
C CYS A 356 -33.63 11.88 36.94
N PRO A 357 -33.91 11.65 35.65
CA PRO A 357 -34.89 12.43 34.93
C PRO A 357 -36.34 12.09 35.28
N SER A 358 -36.59 10.99 36.00
CA SER A 358 -37.92 10.44 36.28
C SER A 358 -38.30 10.42 37.76
N CYS A 359 -37.36 10.55 38.68
CA CYS A 359 -37.61 10.57 40.10
C CYS A 359 -36.64 11.54 40.81
N PRO A 360 -36.88 11.92 42.08
CA PRO A 360 -36.01 12.86 42.78
C PRO A 360 -34.65 12.33 43.21
N HIS A 361 -34.29 11.10 42.82
CA HIS A 361 -33.00 10.50 43.16
C HIS A 361 -31.84 11.30 42.56
N GLN A 362 -30.85 11.63 43.40
CA GLN A 362 -29.62 12.30 43.06
C GLN A 362 -28.45 11.46 43.57
N ASP A 363 -27.33 11.45 42.85
CA ASP A 363 -26.09 10.79 43.24
C ASP A 363 -24.91 11.70 42.99
N ILE A 364 -23.82 11.45 43.70
CA ILE A 364 -22.53 12.04 43.38
C ILE A 364 -22.06 11.47 42.05
N ASP A 365 -21.22 12.23 41.37
CA ASP A 365 -20.73 11.91 40.02
C ASP A 365 -19.97 10.57 39.99
N ARG A 366 -20.71 9.46 40.02
CA ARG A 366 -20.17 8.12 39.83
C ARG A 366 -20.40 7.68 38.39
N TRP A 367 -19.33 7.60 37.67
CA TRP A 367 -19.33 6.93 36.38
C TRP A 367 -19.16 5.43 36.64
N VAL A 368 -20.03 4.62 36.06
CA VAL A 368 -19.88 3.16 36.11
C VAL A 368 -18.88 2.77 35.02
N GLY A 369 -17.78 2.16 35.43
CA GLY A 369 -16.84 1.58 34.52
C GLY A 369 -17.48 0.42 33.76
N THR A 370 -17.29 0.41 32.47
CA THR A 370 -17.62 -0.75 31.63
C THR A 370 -16.33 -1.25 30.99
N PRO A 371 -16.10 -2.59 31.04
CA PRO A 371 -14.98 -3.14 30.28
C PRO A 371 -15.14 -2.75 28.82
N VAL A 372 -14.03 -2.35 28.19
CA VAL A 372 -14.01 -2.04 26.77
C VAL A 372 -13.89 -3.37 26.02
N ALA A 373 -14.84 -3.64 25.12
CA ALA A 373 -14.76 -4.81 24.27
C ALA A 373 -13.54 -4.69 23.30
N PRO A 374 -12.88 -5.79 22.99
CA PRO A 374 -11.84 -5.79 21.95
C PRO A 374 -12.34 -5.17 20.65
N SER A 375 -11.52 -4.35 20.01
CA SER A 375 -11.93 -3.66 18.78
C SER A 375 -11.91 -4.57 17.55
N GLY A 376 -11.17 -5.70 17.60
CA GLY A 376 -10.68 -6.35 16.42
C GLY A 376 -9.66 -5.46 15.69
N TRP A 377 -9.17 -5.94 14.56
CA TRP A 377 -8.21 -5.20 13.76
C TRP A 377 -8.86 -4.02 13.02
N VAL A 378 -8.37 -2.82 13.28
CA VAL A 378 -8.77 -1.57 12.62
C VAL A 378 -7.66 -1.15 11.67
N GLN A 379 -8.01 -0.92 10.40
CA GLN A 379 -7.11 -0.50 9.34
C GLN A 379 -7.54 0.87 8.79
N PRO A 380 -6.62 1.61 8.14
CA PRO A 380 -7.00 2.80 7.36
C PRO A 380 -8.04 2.47 6.29
N PRO A 381 -8.84 3.46 5.87
CA PRO A 381 -9.74 3.29 4.73
C PRO A 381 -8.98 2.91 3.45
N LEU A 382 -9.62 2.21 2.54
CA LEU A 382 -9.01 1.64 1.32
C LEU A 382 -8.20 2.66 0.52
N ASP A 383 -8.68 3.91 0.41
CA ASP A 383 -8.01 4.98 -0.33
C ASP A 383 -6.76 5.56 0.38
N ARG A 384 -6.47 5.09 1.60
CA ARG A 384 -5.32 5.48 2.43
C ARG A 384 -4.44 4.31 2.83
N ARG A 385 -4.88 3.09 2.54
CA ARG A 385 -4.14 1.87 2.82
C ARG A 385 -2.96 1.76 1.85
N ARG A 386 -1.81 1.30 2.34
CA ARG A 386 -0.64 1.03 1.48
C ARG A 386 -0.92 -0.16 0.57
N HIS A 387 -0.34 -0.15 -0.63
CA HIS A 387 -0.56 -1.22 -1.61
C HIS A 387 -0.15 -2.61 -1.12
N LEU A 388 0.91 -2.69 -0.31
CA LEU A 388 1.40 -3.95 0.24
C LEU A 388 0.55 -4.47 1.42
N MET A 389 -0.25 -3.60 2.06
CA MET A 389 -1.05 -3.98 3.23
C MET A 389 -2.22 -4.87 2.82
N PRO A 390 -2.30 -6.12 3.33
CA PRO A 390 -3.44 -7.01 3.06
C PRO A 390 -4.70 -6.51 3.77
N ASP A 391 -5.86 -7.00 3.33
CA ASP A 391 -7.05 -6.93 4.16
C ASP A 391 -6.93 -7.97 5.28
N LEU A 392 -6.90 -7.50 6.54
CA LEU A 392 -6.70 -8.38 7.69
C LEU A 392 -7.88 -9.33 7.97
N ARG A 393 -8.98 -9.18 7.24
CA ARG A 393 -10.09 -10.14 7.27
C ARG A 393 -9.87 -11.35 6.38
N GLU A 394 -8.85 -11.32 5.52
CA GLU A 394 -8.51 -12.42 4.62
C GLU A 394 -7.53 -13.40 5.28
N SER A 395 -7.70 -14.70 4.98
CA SER A 395 -6.87 -15.78 5.54
C SER A 395 -5.36 -15.62 5.30
N ARG A 396 -4.98 -15.01 4.17
CA ARG A 396 -3.56 -14.72 3.84
C ARG A 396 -2.87 -13.77 4.84
N ALA A 397 -3.65 -13.01 5.62
CA ALA A 397 -3.12 -12.12 6.65
C ALA A 397 -2.80 -12.84 7.98
N ASN A 398 -3.19 -14.11 8.14
CA ASN A 398 -3.05 -14.85 9.41
C ASN A 398 -1.60 -14.89 9.92
N ARG A 399 -0.61 -15.00 9.02
CA ARG A 399 0.83 -14.97 9.40
C ARG A 399 1.24 -13.68 10.11
N LEU A 400 0.63 -12.54 9.74
CA LEU A 400 0.91 -11.24 10.35
C LEU A 400 0.27 -11.08 11.72
N ILE A 401 -0.91 -11.70 11.90
CA ILE A 401 -1.72 -11.59 13.11
C ILE A 401 -1.23 -12.57 14.18
N ASN A 402 -0.94 -13.82 13.80
CA ASN A 402 -0.69 -14.93 14.73
C ASN A 402 0.78 -15.35 14.80
N GLY A 403 1.68 -14.76 14.00
CA GLY A 403 3.06 -15.23 13.84
C GLY A 403 3.17 -16.48 12.95
N ALA A 404 4.41 -16.90 12.68
CA ALA A 404 4.71 -17.98 11.73
C ALA A 404 4.32 -19.39 12.20
N ASP A 405 3.91 -19.57 13.46
CA ASP A 405 3.71 -20.89 14.09
C ASP A 405 2.25 -21.38 14.10
N SER A 406 1.30 -20.68 13.51
CA SER A 406 -0.07 -21.19 13.40
C SER A 406 -0.23 -22.02 12.13
N PRO A 407 -0.45 -23.36 12.22
CA PRO A 407 -0.76 -24.16 11.05
C PRO A 407 -2.03 -23.65 10.39
N ALA A 408 -1.98 -23.49 9.07
CA ALA A 408 -3.16 -23.17 8.28
C ALA A 408 -4.24 -24.19 8.61
N SER A 409 -5.35 -23.73 9.18
CA SER A 409 -6.55 -24.57 9.34
C SER A 409 -7.05 -24.94 7.94
N SER A 410 -6.88 -26.19 7.61
CA SER A 410 -7.34 -26.88 6.40
C SER A 410 -8.85 -26.75 6.17
#